data_3237967f317959b8aad95e49df9e01c7
#
_entry.id   3237967f317959b8aad95e49df9e01c7
#
_cell.length_a   1.000
_cell.length_b   1.000
_cell.length_c   1.000
_cell.angle_alpha   90.00
_cell.angle_beta   90.00
_cell.angle_gamma   90.00
#
_symmetry.space_group_name_H-M   'P 1'
#
loop_
_entity.id
_entity.type
_entity.pdbx_description
1 polymer ?
#
loop_
_entity_poly.entity_id
_entity_poly.type
_entity_poly.pdbx_seq_one_letter_code
_entity_poly.pdbx_strand_id
1 'polypeptide(L)'
;MLGAARRLLAEVGYQQTTVVAIARRAGVSAPAIYRRWPSREALLEEAVHGPGGHPLPVPTGDLRADLRVWVRIFLARAASPAARAGVPGLLADSQTEEARRRLLAIGAPVRAAFAELLEHAFTTGELTERADPDVLFEILSGTTTFHALVRGGDEQDGFADALAEALYVIAAHRDT
;
A
#
# COMPACT_ATOMS: atom_id res chain seq x y z
N MET A 1 4.15 15.98 -10.10
CA MET A 1 5.07 14.91 -10.54
C MET A 1 4.46 13.52 -10.27
N LEU A 2 4.15 13.11 -9.03
CA LEU A 2 3.57 11.79 -8.74
C LEU A 2 2.27 11.50 -9.53
N GLY A 3 1.36 12.47 -9.65
CA GLY A 3 0.15 12.32 -10.46
C GLY A 3 0.44 12.10 -11.96
N ALA A 4 1.50 12.71 -12.49
CA ALA A 4 1.93 12.47 -13.88
C ALA A 4 2.52 11.06 -14.05
N ALA A 5 3.30 10.59 -13.07
CA ALA A 5 3.84 9.23 -13.05
C ALA A 5 2.72 8.19 -12.99
N ARG A 6 1.72 8.36 -12.10
CA ARG A 6 0.56 7.47 -12.00
C ARG A 6 -0.23 7.39 -13.31
N ARG A 7 -0.47 8.52 -13.96
CA ARG A 7 -1.17 8.53 -15.26
C ARG A 7 -0.38 7.81 -16.34
N LEU A 8 0.93 8.06 -16.44
CA LEU A 8 1.78 7.36 -17.41
C LEU A 8 1.85 5.86 -17.13
N LEU A 9 2.01 5.44 -15.88
CA LEU A 9 1.94 4.01 -15.51
C LEU A 9 0.67 3.35 -16.05
N ALA A 10 -0.48 4.00 -15.84
CA ALA A 10 -1.77 3.48 -16.31
C ALA A 10 -1.91 3.46 -17.83
N GLU A 11 -1.32 4.44 -18.54
CA GLU A 11 -1.47 4.61 -20.01
C GLU A 11 -0.48 3.74 -20.81
N VAL A 12 0.79 3.70 -20.39
CA VAL A 12 1.87 3.09 -21.18
C VAL A 12 2.63 1.98 -20.44
N GLY A 13 2.26 1.69 -19.20
CA GLY A 13 2.87 0.65 -18.37
C GLY A 13 4.23 1.03 -17.79
N TYR A 14 4.77 0.10 -16.99
CA TYR A 14 5.99 0.32 -16.20
C TYR A 14 7.20 0.64 -17.07
N GLN A 15 7.49 -0.17 -18.08
CA GLN A 15 8.70 -0.06 -18.88
C GLN A 15 8.79 1.27 -19.65
N GLN A 16 7.68 1.78 -20.16
CA GLN A 16 7.64 3.00 -20.97
C GLN A 16 7.48 4.29 -20.12
N THR A 17 7.26 4.16 -18.82
CA THR A 17 7.17 5.31 -17.91
C THR A 17 8.56 5.82 -17.56
N THR A 18 9.12 6.70 -18.38
CA THR A 18 10.46 7.27 -18.22
C THR A 18 10.43 8.60 -17.46
N VAL A 19 11.56 8.99 -16.83
CA VAL A 19 11.70 10.29 -16.16
C VAL A 19 11.45 11.45 -17.14
N VAL A 20 11.89 11.32 -18.40
CA VAL A 20 11.67 12.34 -19.44
C VAL A 20 10.19 12.49 -19.76
N ALA A 21 9.46 11.38 -19.90
CA ALA A 21 8.02 11.40 -20.15
C ALA A 21 7.25 12.01 -18.96
N ILE A 22 7.64 11.67 -17.73
CA ILE A 22 7.05 12.23 -16.52
C ILE A 22 7.32 13.73 -16.43
N ALA A 23 8.55 14.18 -16.68
CA ALA A 23 8.95 15.58 -16.65
C ALA A 23 8.10 16.40 -17.64
N ARG A 24 8.00 15.93 -18.89
CA ARG A 24 7.18 16.56 -19.93
C ARG A 24 5.70 16.63 -19.50
N ARG A 25 5.13 15.55 -18.99
CA ARG A 25 3.73 15.48 -18.56
C ARG A 25 3.46 16.38 -17.35
N ALA A 26 4.44 16.53 -16.47
CA ALA A 26 4.34 17.34 -15.25
C ALA A 26 4.69 18.83 -15.47
N GLY A 27 5.16 19.21 -16.64
CA GLY A 27 5.59 20.59 -16.94
C GLY A 27 6.83 21.01 -16.14
N VAL A 28 7.76 20.08 -15.86
CA VAL A 28 9.00 20.33 -15.11
C VAL A 28 10.20 19.80 -15.87
N SER A 29 11.41 20.19 -15.46
CA SER A 29 12.65 19.64 -16.03
C SER A 29 13.01 18.30 -15.38
N ALA A 30 13.70 17.41 -16.09
CA ALA A 30 14.21 16.17 -15.54
C ALA A 30 15.15 16.39 -14.32
N PRO A 31 16.07 17.38 -14.32
CA PRO A 31 16.84 17.72 -13.11
C PRO A 31 15.98 18.09 -11.90
N ALA A 32 14.81 18.70 -12.08
CA ALA A 32 13.91 19.00 -10.98
C ALA A 32 13.30 17.73 -10.36
N ILE A 33 13.11 16.66 -11.14
CA ILE A 33 12.72 15.35 -10.65
C ILE A 33 13.86 14.70 -9.86
N TYR A 34 15.06 14.64 -10.44
CA TYR A 34 16.21 13.99 -9.80
C TYR A 34 16.66 14.66 -8.49
N ARG A 35 16.34 15.92 -8.29
CA ARG A 35 16.57 16.63 -7.02
C ARG A 35 15.74 16.05 -5.87
N ARG A 36 14.58 15.43 -6.16
CA ARG A 36 13.68 14.84 -5.16
C ARG A 36 13.76 13.31 -5.12
N TRP A 37 13.94 12.69 -6.28
CA TRP A 37 14.04 11.24 -6.39
C TRP A 37 15.35 10.87 -7.08
N PRO A 38 16.23 10.12 -6.42
CA PRO A 38 17.57 9.81 -6.96
C PRO A 38 17.51 8.91 -8.19
N SER A 39 16.42 8.19 -8.41
CA SER A 39 16.24 7.30 -9.56
C SER A 39 14.79 7.31 -10.06
N ARG A 40 14.58 6.73 -11.24
CA ARG A 40 13.25 6.47 -11.81
C ARG A 40 12.42 5.54 -10.89
N GLU A 41 13.07 4.52 -10.39
CA GLU A 41 12.48 3.50 -9.50
C GLU A 41 11.96 4.16 -8.22
N ALA A 42 12.77 4.99 -7.57
CA ALA A 42 12.37 5.75 -6.37
C ALA A 42 11.13 6.62 -6.61
N LEU A 43 11.05 7.28 -7.79
CA LEU A 43 9.86 8.06 -8.17
C LEU A 43 8.63 7.16 -8.37
N LEU A 44 8.79 6.03 -9.04
CA LEU A 44 7.68 5.11 -9.32
C LEU A 44 7.24 4.37 -8.06
N GLU A 45 8.15 3.99 -7.18
CA GLU A 45 7.87 3.44 -5.86
C GLU A 45 6.97 4.41 -5.06
N GLU A 46 7.35 5.69 -4.95
CA GLU A 46 6.52 6.69 -4.26
C GLU A 46 5.20 6.97 -5.01
N ALA A 47 5.19 6.88 -6.33
CA ALA A 47 3.96 7.06 -7.10
C ALA A 47 2.95 5.93 -6.85
N VAL A 48 3.41 4.69 -6.69
CA VAL A 48 2.57 3.49 -6.50
C VAL A 48 2.22 3.28 -5.03
N HIS A 49 3.24 3.29 -4.15
CA HIS A 49 3.10 2.91 -2.75
C HIS A 49 2.99 4.09 -1.79
N GLY A 50 3.40 5.28 -2.21
CA GLY A 50 3.36 6.48 -1.36
C GLY A 50 1.95 6.84 -0.91
N PRO A 51 1.81 7.59 0.20
CA PRO A 51 0.52 8.03 0.67
C PRO A 51 -0.19 8.81 -0.44
N GLY A 52 -1.36 8.33 -0.85
CA GLY A 52 -2.13 8.87 -1.97
C GLY A 52 -2.74 10.26 -1.72
N GLY A 53 -2.29 10.96 -0.66
CA GLY A 53 -2.87 12.24 -0.24
C GLY A 53 -4.19 12.09 0.54
N HIS A 54 -4.65 10.88 0.78
CA HIS A 54 -5.80 10.64 1.65
C HIS A 54 -5.33 10.43 3.09
N PRO A 55 -6.05 10.98 4.09
CA PRO A 55 -5.77 10.70 5.48
C PRO A 55 -5.91 9.20 5.75
N LEU A 56 -5.05 8.67 6.61
CA LEU A 56 -5.17 7.30 7.07
C LEU A 56 -6.37 7.18 8.04
N PRO A 57 -7.04 6.02 8.09
CA PRO A 57 -8.14 5.82 9.04
C PRO A 57 -7.67 6.02 10.49
N VAL A 58 -8.51 6.65 11.29
CA VAL A 58 -8.32 6.82 12.73
C VAL A 58 -9.11 5.72 13.44
N PRO A 59 -8.58 5.09 14.49
CA PRO A 59 -9.29 4.08 15.27
C PRO A 59 -10.63 4.61 15.79
N THR A 60 -11.70 3.82 15.63
CA THR A 60 -13.06 4.22 16.05
C THR A 60 -13.49 3.56 17.37
N GLY A 61 -12.79 2.51 17.82
CA GLY A 61 -13.19 1.66 18.95
C GLY A 61 -14.07 0.48 18.51
N ASP A 62 -14.12 0.18 17.22
CA ASP A 62 -14.67 -1.05 16.64
C ASP A 62 -13.63 -1.64 15.67
N LEU A 63 -12.74 -2.47 16.21
CA LEU A 63 -11.64 -3.06 15.45
C LEU A 63 -12.12 -3.81 14.21
N ARG A 64 -13.26 -4.49 14.27
CA ARG A 64 -13.80 -5.21 13.09
C ARG A 64 -14.20 -4.25 11.98
N ALA A 65 -14.87 -3.14 12.32
CA ALA A 65 -15.23 -2.11 11.36
C ALA A 65 -13.99 -1.41 10.81
N ASP A 66 -13.03 -1.08 11.66
CA ASP A 66 -11.78 -0.43 11.28
C ASP A 66 -10.96 -1.31 10.33
N LEU A 67 -10.81 -2.61 10.60
CA LEU A 67 -10.12 -3.55 9.71
C LEU A 67 -10.80 -3.65 8.33
N ARG A 68 -12.15 -3.61 8.26
CA ARG A 68 -12.86 -3.56 6.96
C ARG A 68 -12.50 -2.29 6.17
N VAL A 69 -12.41 -1.15 6.83
CA VAL A 69 -12.00 0.12 6.20
C VAL A 69 -10.58 0.00 5.66
N TRP A 70 -9.65 -0.54 6.45
CA TRP A 70 -8.27 -0.76 6.03
C TRP A 70 -8.18 -1.69 4.82
N VAL A 71 -8.86 -2.83 4.85
CA VAL A 71 -8.89 -3.79 3.72
C VAL A 71 -9.42 -3.13 2.45
N ARG A 72 -10.53 -2.39 2.53
CA ARG A 72 -11.11 -1.69 1.38
C ARG A 72 -10.17 -0.64 0.79
N ILE A 73 -9.47 0.13 1.63
CA ILE A 73 -8.46 1.10 1.18
C ILE A 73 -7.33 0.38 0.44
N PHE A 74 -6.82 -0.71 0.99
CA PHE A 74 -5.72 -1.46 0.38
C PHE A 74 -6.14 -2.11 -0.94
N LEU A 75 -7.32 -2.71 -1.01
CA LEU A 75 -7.88 -3.24 -2.26
C LEU A 75 -8.04 -2.15 -3.32
N ALA A 76 -8.65 -1.02 -2.98
CA ALA A 76 -8.85 0.09 -3.91
C ALA A 76 -7.50 0.64 -4.44
N ARG A 77 -6.49 0.75 -3.56
CA ARG A 77 -5.14 1.18 -3.96
C ARG A 77 -4.48 0.17 -4.88
N ALA A 78 -4.50 -1.11 -4.52
CA ALA A 78 -3.91 -2.19 -5.30
C ALA A 78 -4.61 -2.38 -6.66
N ALA A 79 -5.93 -2.19 -6.72
CA ALA A 79 -6.73 -2.25 -7.94
C ALA A 79 -6.55 -1.03 -8.85
N SER A 80 -5.92 0.06 -8.37
CA SER A 80 -5.71 1.25 -9.20
C SER A 80 -4.92 0.92 -10.48
N PRO A 81 -5.24 1.56 -11.63
CA PRO A 81 -4.52 1.29 -12.88
C PRO A 81 -2.99 1.48 -12.77
N ALA A 82 -2.56 2.48 -11.99
CA ALA A 82 -1.14 2.73 -11.76
C ALA A 82 -0.46 1.61 -10.95
N ALA A 83 -1.13 1.08 -9.91
CA ALA A 83 -0.60 -0.02 -9.11
C ALA A 83 -0.56 -1.32 -9.93
N ARG A 84 -1.62 -1.65 -10.64
CA ARG A 84 -1.67 -2.84 -11.50
C ARG A 84 -0.57 -2.85 -12.57
N ALA A 85 -0.28 -1.68 -13.16
CA ALA A 85 0.78 -1.55 -14.15
C ALA A 85 2.19 -1.43 -13.53
N GLY A 86 2.31 -0.87 -12.31
CA GLY A 86 3.59 -0.55 -11.68
C GLY A 86 4.14 -1.65 -10.77
N VAL A 87 3.29 -2.27 -9.95
CA VAL A 87 3.72 -3.22 -8.90
C VAL A 87 4.55 -4.39 -9.45
N PRO A 88 4.16 -5.07 -10.55
CA PRO A 88 4.96 -6.18 -11.06
C PRO A 88 6.38 -5.76 -11.45
N GLY A 89 6.53 -4.59 -12.09
CA GLY A 89 7.84 -4.07 -12.47
C GLY A 89 8.67 -3.65 -11.27
N LEU A 90 8.06 -2.99 -10.29
CA LEU A 90 8.74 -2.61 -9.04
C LEU A 90 9.21 -3.83 -8.24
N LEU A 91 8.42 -4.90 -8.18
CA LEU A 91 8.81 -6.14 -7.54
C LEU A 91 9.98 -6.82 -8.27
N ALA A 92 9.98 -6.80 -9.61
CA ALA A 92 11.08 -7.31 -10.40
C ALA A 92 12.39 -6.51 -10.15
N ASP A 93 12.28 -5.20 -9.99
CA ASP A 93 13.44 -4.32 -9.74
C ASP A 93 13.89 -4.32 -8.26
N SER A 94 13.07 -4.85 -7.31
CA SER A 94 13.35 -4.85 -5.87
C SER A 94 14.33 -5.93 -5.39
N GLN A 95 15.16 -6.45 -6.27
CA GLN A 95 16.11 -7.53 -5.94
C GLN A 95 17.33 -7.04 -5.13
N THR A 96 17.57 -5.72 -5.07
CA THR A 96 18.67 -5.16 -4.29
C THR A 96 18.23 -4.77 -2.88
N GLU A 97 19.18 -4.84 -1.93
CA GLU A 97 18.95 -4.41 -0.54
C GLU A 97 18.55 -2.94 -0.45
N GLU A 98 19.09 -2.09 -1.31
CA GLU A 98 18.75 -0.67 -1.36
C GLU A 98 17.29 -0.46 -1.80
N ALA A 99 16.83 -1.18 -2.83
CA ALA A 99 15.44 -1.12 -3.30
C ALA A 99 14.47 -1.61 -2.21
N ARG A 100 14.80 -2.72 -1.52
CA ARG A 100 14.00 -3.21 -0.38
C ARG A 100 13.89 -2.18 0.73
N ARG A 101 15.01 -1.56 1.13
CA ARG A 101 15.00 -0.50 2.16
C ARG A 101 14.15 0.71 1.76
N ARG A 102 14.20 1.14 0.49
CA ARG A 102 13.34 2.24 0.01
C ARG A 102 11.86 1.87 0.09
N LEU A 103 11.45 0.68 -0.36
CA LEU A 103 10.06 0.22 -0.28
C LEU A 103 9.56 0.17 1.16
N LEU A 104 10.36 -0.35 2.09
CA LEU A 104 10.03 -0.37 3.51
C LEU A 104 9.89 1.04 4.10
N ALA A 105 10.78 1.96 3.72
CA ALA A 105 10.72 3.35 4.18
C ALA A 105 9.47 4.09 3.68
N ILE A 106 9.05 3.86 2.43
CA ILE A 106 7.82 4.45 1.87
C ILE A 106 6.58 3.92 2.58
N GLY A 107 6.56 2.65 2.95
CA GLY A 107 5.46 2.01 3.67
C GLY A 107 5.41 2.32 5.17
N ALA A 108 6.50 2.80 5.76
CA ALA A 108 6.64 2.97 7.21
C ALA A 108 5.52 3.80 7.86
N PRO A 109 5.09 4.96 7.32
CA PRO A 109 4.00 5.74 7.94
C PRO A 109 2.66 5.00 7.97
N VAL A 110 2.37 4.22 6.93
CA VAL A 110 1.12 3.45 6.84
C VAL A 110 1.17 2.26 7.79
N ARG A 111 2.32 1.59 7.89
CA ARG A 111 2.56 0.50 8.85
C ARG A 111 2.44 1.00 10.30
N ALA A 112 3.01 2.16 10.60
CA ALA A 112 2.90 2.77 11.93
C ALA A 112 1.44 3.07 12.31
N ALA A 113 0.65 3.64 11.40
CA ALA A 113 -0.76 3.92 11.67
C ALA A 113 -1.60 2.63 11.83
N PHE A 114 -1.24 1.56 11.13
CA PHE A 114 -1.88 0.25 11.34
C PHE A 114 -1.50 -0.36 12.70
N ALA A 115 -0.26 -0.20 13.13
CA ALA A 115 0.18 -0.61 14.47
C ALA A 115 -0.54 0.19 15.58
N GLU A 116 -0.76 1.50 15.37
CA GLU A 116 -1.54 2.34 16.29
C GLU A 116 -2.99 1.88 16.40
N LEU A 117 -3.61 1.40 15.31
CA LEU A 117 -4.94 0.79 15.37
C LEU A 117 -4.98 -0.41 16.30
N LEU A 118 -4.03 -1.35 16.18
CA LEU A 118 -3.98 -2.56 17.01
C LEU A 118 -3.65 -2.25 18.46
N GLU A 119 -2.75 -1.32 18.74
CA GLU A 119 -2.45 -0.86 20.09
C GLU A 119 -3.64 -0.14 20.72
N HIS A 120 -4.40 0.63 19.95
CA HIS A 120 -5.66 1.22 20.42
C HIS A 120 -6.66 0.13 20.84
N ALA A 121 -6.88 -0.87 20.00
CA ALA A 121 -7.78 -1.98 20.32
C ALA A 121 -7.35 -2.77 21.56
N PHE A 122 -6.05 -2.93 21.78
CA PHE A 122 -5.54 -3.54 23.01
C PHE A 122 -5.80 -2.65 24.24
N THR A 123 -5.51 -1.34 24.15
CA THR A 123 -5.67 -0.42 25.30
C THR A 123 -7.13 -0.16 25.68
N THR A 124 -8.06 -0.30 24.72
CA THR A 124 -9.52 -0.18 24.95
C THR A 124 -10.18 -1.49 25.38
N GLY A 125 -9.42 -2.59 25.38
CA GLY A 125 -9.91 -3.91 25.80
C GLY A 125 -10.68 -4.69 24.72
N GLU A 126 -10.64 -4.25 23.46
CA GLU A 126 -11.16 -5.02 22.32
C GLU A 126 -10.29 -6.24 22.02
N LEU A 127 -8.99 -6.13 22.24
CA LEU A 127 -8.03 -7.23 22.23
C LEU A 127 -7.57 -7.53 23.66
N THR A 128 -7.48 -8.79 24.00
CA THR A 128 -7.01 -9.24 25.34
C THR A 128 -5.49 -9.34 25.40
N GLU A 129 -4.84 -9.45 24.25
CA GLU A 129 -3.38 -9.55 24.08
C GLU A 129 -2.94 -8.66 22.93
N ARG A 130 -1.64 -8.29 22.90
CA ARG A 130 -1.09 -7.52 21.80
C ARG A 130 -0.91 -8.41 20.58
N ALA A 131 -1.53 -8.01 19.49
CA ALA A 131 -1.33 -8.64 18.18
C ALA A 131 -0.01 -8.16 17.56
N ASP A 132 0.63 -9.02 16.76
CA ASP A 132 1.81 -8.64 15.97
C ASP A 132 1.40 -7.75 14.79
N PRO A 133 1.72 -6.45 14.80
CA PRO A 133 1.30 -5.54 13.75
C PRO A 133 2.02 -5.79 12.43
N ASP A 134 3.23 -6.31 12.45
CA ASP A 134 4.01 -6.55 11.25
C ASP A 134 3.46 -7.74 10.47
N VAL A 135 3.17 -8.84 11.13
CA VAL A 135 2.54 -10.02 10.52
C VAL A 135 1.17 -9.67 9.93
N LEU A 136 0.32 -8.98 10.69
CA LEU A 136 -1.01 -8.60 10.21
C LEU A 136 -0.96 -7.60 9.06
N PHE A 137 -0.02 -6.66 9.08
CA PHE A 137 0.18 -5.73 7.97
C PHE A 137 0.67 -6.44 6.69
N GLU A 138 1.55 -7.43 6.82
CA GLU A 138 2.00 -8.23 5.67
C GLU A 138 0.87 -9.07 5.08
N ILE A 139 0.03 -9.69 5.92
CA ILE A 139 -1.17 -10.41 5.46
C ILE A 139 -2.09 -9.43 4.72
N LEU A 140 -2.39 -8.26 5.30
CA LEU A 140 -3.23 -7.24 4.69
C LEU A 140 -2.69 -6.81 3.32
N SER A 141 -1.44 -6.35 3.29
CA SER A 141 -0.83 -5.76 2.09
C SER A 141 -0.58 -6.79 0.99
N GLY A 142 -0.04 -7.96 1.36
CA GLY A 142 0.26 -9.05 0.43
C GLY A 142 -1.00 -9.62 -0.19
N THR A 143 -2.00 -9.94 0.64
CA THR A 143 -3.25 -10.58 0.19
C THR A 143 -4.07 -9.64 -0.70
N THR A 144 -4.21 -8.37 -0.33
CA THR A 144 -4.94 -7.38 -1.14
C THR A 144 -4.23 -7.10 -2.47
N THR A 145 -2.90 -7.02 -2.47
CA THR A 145 -2.11 -6.83 -3.69
C THR A 145 -2.25 -8.03 -4.63
N PHE A 146 -2.09 -9.26 -4.12
CA PHE A 146 -2.25 -10.47 -4.91
C PHE A 146 -3.67 -10.58 -5.49
N HIS A 147 -4.70 -10.35 -4.66
CA HIS A 147 -6.09 -10.38 -5.10
C HIS A 147 -6.35 -9.39 -6.23
N ALA A 148 -5.92 -8.14 -6.08
CA ALA A 148 -6.13 -7.10 -7.08
C ALA A 148 -5.39 -7.38 -8.41
N LEU A 149 -4.19 -7.95 -8.36
CA LEU A 149 -3.39 -8.25 -9.55
C LEU A 149 -3.89 -9.46 -10.32
N VAL A 150 -4.38 -10.49 -9.62
CA VAL A 150 -4.66 -11.79 -10.23
C VAL A 150 -6.16 -11.99 -10.49
N ARG A 151 -7.03 -11.62 -9.55
CA ARG A 151 -8.47 -11.90 -9.66
C ARG A 151 -9.29 -10.78 -10.29
N GLY A 152 -8.77 -9.54 -10.31
CA GLY A 152 -9.53 -8.40 -10.84
C GLY A 152 -10.59 -7.88 -9.85
N GLY A 153 -11.46 -6.98 -10.32
CA GLY A 153 -12.28 -6.14 -9.44
C GLY A 153 -13.70 -6.61 -9.11
N ASP A 154 -14.17 -7.75 -9.61
CA ASP A 154 -15.61 -8.04 -9.64
C ASP A 154 -16.21 -8.64 -8.34
N GLU A 155 -15.40 -9.10 -7.39
CA GLU A 155 -15.87 -9.70 -6.11
C GLU A 155 -15.23 -9.02 -4.87
N GLN A 156 -15.04 -7.71 -4.89
CA GLN A 156 -14.27 -7.03 -3.85
C GLN A 156 -14.96 -7.01 -2.47
N ASP A 157 -16.29 -6.88 -2.41
CA ASP A 157 -16.99 -6.71 -1.13
C ASP A 157 -16.97 -7.99 -0.27
N GLY A 158 -17.29 -9.14 -0.84
CA GLY A 158 -17.25 -10.41 -0.10
C GLY A 158 -15.83 -10.79 0.34
N PHE A 159 -14.84 -10.54 -0.52
CA PHE A 159 -13.43 -10.76 -0.17
C PHE A 159 -12.94 -9.80 0.92
N ALA A 160 -13.35 -8.52 0.85
CA ALA A 160 -12.96 -7.53 1.84
C ALA A 160 -13.47 -7.89 3.24
N ASP A 161 -14.72 -8.30 3.35
CA ASP A 161 -15.31 -8.71 4.63
C ASP A 161 -14.68 -10.00 5.16
N ALA A 162 -14.41 -10.98 4.30
CA ALA A 162 -13.74 -12.22 4.68
C ALA A 162 -12.30 -11.99 5.17
N LEU A 163 -11.54 -11.13 4.47
CA LEU A 163 -10.17 -10.81 4.88
C LEU A 163 -10.14 -10.02 6.18
N ALA A 164 -11.05 -9.05 6.36
CA ALA A 164 -11.15 -8.27 7.60
C ALA A 164 -11.48 -9.17 8.79
N GLU A 165 -12.41 -10.12 8.62
CA GLU A 165 -12.71 -11.09 9.67
C GLU A 165 -11.54 -12.02 9.97
N ALA A 166 -10.81 -12.48 8.96
CA ALA A 166 -9.60 -13.29 9.16
C ALA A 166 -8.53 -12.52 9.95
N LEU A 167 -8.28 -11.26 9.59
CA LEU A 167 -7.34 -10.39 10.33
C LEU A 167 -7.78 -10.19 11.78
N TYR A 168 -9.08 -9.99 12.02
CA TYR A 168 -9.61 -9.88 13.37
C TYR A 168 -9.41 -11.16 14.18
N VAL A 169 -9.73 -12.32 13.60
CA VAL A 169 -9.56 -13.62 14.27
C VAL A 169 -8.08 -13.86 14.64
N ILE A 170 -7.15 -13.55 13.73
CA ILE A 170 -5.72 -13.68 14.00
C ILE A 170 -5.29 -12.71 15.11
N ALA A 171 -5.74 -11.44 15.06
CA ALA A 171 -5.43 -10.45 16.08
C ALA A 171 -5.97 -10.81 17.47
N ALA A 172 -7.15 -11.45 17.53
CA ALA A 172 -7.82 -11.85 18.77
C ALA A 172 -7.43 -13.25 19.27
N HIS A 173 -6.61 -13.99 18.47
CA HIS A 173 -6.20 -15.35 18.85
C HIS A 173 -5.26 -15.33 20.06
N ARG A 174 -5.57 -16.16 21.05
CA ARG A 174 -4.70 -16.38 22.21
C ARG A 174 -3.70 -17.46 21.89
N ASP A 175 -2.42 -17.18 22.04
CA ASP A 175 -1.42 -18.24 22.15
C ASP A 175 -1.71 -19.04 23.43
N THR A 176 -2.09 -20.30 23.25
CA THR A 176 -2.40 -21.23 24.34
C THR A 176 -1.12 -21.90 24.83
#